data_95e8bc1270f59103e12b35e1548403f2
#
_entry.id   95e8bc1270f59103e12b35e1548403f2
#
_cell.length_a   1.000
_cell.length_b   1.000
_cell.length_c   1.000
_cell.angle_alpha   90.00
_cell.angle_beta   90.00
_cell.angle_gamma   90.00
#
_symmetry.space_group_name_H-M   'P 1'
#
loop_
_entity.id
_entity.type
_entity.pdbx_description
1 polymer ?
#
loop_
_entity_poly.entity_id
_entity_poly.type
_entity_poly.pdbx_seq_one_letter_code
_entity_poly.pdbx_strand_id
1 'polypeptide(L)'
;MTSATPRRRGRPSRTEAADTPAARDRILAAAREEFAERGYDKTSVRGIAKAAGVDSALVHHYFGTKEQVFEASIEVAFGPLLSAPGAIAEGPLDGVGERLARFFFGVWENPATRKALLAIVRSAMNNEVAAAVFRRLVSAQLLRRVAARVDGPDAELRAELAAAQLVGIAMLRYVIKVEPLASADPEQIIRRVAPVVQAHLTAPL
;
A
#
# COMPACT_ATOMS: atom_id res chain seq x y z
N MET A 1 -53.58 -9.86 -41.14
CA MET A 1 -53.33 -9.43 -39.78
C MET A 1 -52.37 -10.43 -39.18
N THR A 2 -51.06 -10.12 -39.21
CA THR A 2 -50.00 -11.02 -38.78
C THR A 2 -49.48 -10.50 -37.43
N SER A 3 -49.77 -11.25 -36.34
CA SER A 3 -49.40 -10.92 -35.00
C SER A 3 -47.91 -11.27 -34.78
N ALA A 4 -47.08 -10.26 -34.52
CA ALA A 4 -45.68 -10.44 -34.17
C ALA A 4 -45.55 -10.64 -32.67
N THR A 5 -45.08 -11.82 -32.24
CA THR A 5 -44.74 -12.17 -30.86
C THR A 5 -43.51 -11.41 -30.39
N PRO A 6 -43.52 -10.73 -29.25
CA PRO A 6 -42.33 -10.03 -28.75
C PRO A 6 -41.26 -11.04 -28.27
N ARG A 7 -40.06 -10.93 -28.84
CA ARG A 7 -38.86 -11.67 -28.38
C ARG A 7 -38.55 -11.30 -26.93
N ARG A 8 -38.69 -12.26 -26.01
CA ARG A 8 -38.16 -12.16 -24.65
C ARG A 8 -36.65 -11.89 -24.71
N ARG A 9 -36.22 -10.74 -24.19
CA ARG A 9 -34.81 -10.46 -23.90
C ARG A 9 -34.30 -11.53 -22.92
N GLY A 10 -33.38 -12.36 -23.39
CA GLY A 10 -32.73 -13.37 -22.58
C GLY A 10 -32.02 -12.71 -21.39
N ARG A 11 -32.08 -13.37 -20.21
CA ARG A 11 -31.31 -13.03 -19.04
C ARG A 11 -29.83 -12.96 -19.43
N PRO A 12 -29.08 -11.87 -19.12
CA PRO A 12 -27.67 -11.80 -19.45
C PRO A 12 -26.94 -13.03 -18.94
N SER A 13 -26.07 -13.61 -19.77
CA SER A 13 -25.34 -14.81 -19.42
C SER A 13 -24.44 -14.52 -18.22
N ARG A 14 -24.28 -15.49 -17.34
CA ARG A 14 -23.46 -15.40 -16.12
C ARG A 14 -22.00 -14.97 -16.40
N THR A 15 -21.56 -15.10 -17.64
CA THR A 15 -20.24 -14.72 -18.17
C THR A 15 -20.10 -13.23 -18.46
N GLU A 16 -21.17 -12.56 -18.95
CA GLU A 16 -21.11 -11.11 -19.27
C GLU A 16 -21.17 -10.22 -18.01
N ALA A 17 -21.81 -10.70 -16.93
CA ALA A 17 -21.81 -10.00 -15.63
C ALA A 17 -20.49 -10.18 -14.85
N ALA A 18 -19.63 -11.10 -15.27
CA ALA A 18 -18.37 -11.41 -14.60
C ALA A 18 -17.20 -10.54 -15.08
N ASP A 19 -17.27 -10.04 -16.32
CA ASP A 19 -16.19 -9.25 -16.92
C ASP A 19 -16.50 -7.73 -16.88
N THR A 20 -16.62 -7.21 -15.65
CA THR A 20 -16.89 -5.78 -15.41
C THR A 20 -15.83 -5.18 -14.48
N PRO A 21 -15.52 -3.87 -14.57
CA PRO A 21 -14.66 -3.18 -13.59
C PRO A 21 -15.04 -3.52 -12.15
N ALA A 22 -16.33 -3.68 -11.85
CA ALA A 22 -16.83 -4.09 -10.55
C ALA A 22 -16.33 -5.49 -10.10
N ALA A 23 -16.05 -6.43 -11.03
CA ALA A 23 -15.48 -7.72 -10.68
C ALA A 23 -14.01 -7.61 -10.27
N ARG A 24 -13.23 -6.81 -10.97
CA ARG A 24 -11.84 -6.51 -10.63
C ARG A 24 -11.72 -5.91 -9.22
N ASP A 25 -12.58 -4.95 -8.89
CA ASP A 25 -12.58 -4.29 -7.58
C ASP A 25 -12.99 -5.25 -6.46
N ARG A 26 -13.98 -6.14 -6.69
CA ARG A 26 -14.33 -7.20 -5.74
C ARG A 26 -13.18 -8.16 -5.48
N ILE A 27 -12.45 -8.55 -6.54
CA ILE A 27 -11.27 -9.43 -6.40
C ILE A 27 -10.20 -8.74 -5.55
N LEU A 28 -9.90 -7.46 -5.79
CA LEU A 28 -8.92 -6.70 -5.01
C LEU A 28 -9.35 -6.51 -3.55
N ALA A 29 -10.63 -6.25 -3.30
CA ALA A 29 -11.15 -6.15 -1.94
C ALA A 29 -11.00 -7.49 -1.20
N ALA A 30 -11.42 -8.59 -1.81
CA ALA A 30 -11.27 -9.93 -1.24
C ALA A 30 -9.80 -10.33 -1.06
N ALA A 31 -8.92 -9.98 -2.00
CA ALA A 31 -7.48 -10.24 -1.88
C ALA A 31 -6.87 -9.52 -0.68
N ARG A 32 -7.22 -8.25 -0.46
CA ARG A 32 -6.74 -7.47 0.70
C ARG A 32 -7.15 -8.12 2.02
N GLU A 33 -8.39 -8.59 2.13
CA GLU A 33 -8.89 -9.27 3.33
C GLU A 33 -8.18 -10.61 3.55
N GLU A 34 -8.09 -11.46 2.53
CA GLU A 34 -7.43 -12.76 2.60
C GLU A 34 -5.93 -12.62 2.96
N PHE A 35 -5.21 -11.69 2.33
CA PHE A 35 -3.81 -11.42 2.67
C PHE A 35 -3.66 -10.81 4.08
N ALA A 36 -4.58 -9.95 4.50
CA ALA A 36 -4.54 -9.35 5.84
C ALA A 36 -4.78 -10.38 6.96
N GLU A 37 -5.69 -11.33 6.75
CA GLU A 37 -6.05 -12.32 7.75
C GLU A 37 -5.09 -13.50 7.80
N ARG A 38 -4.69 -14.01 6.62
CA ARG A 38 -3.95 -15.27 6.49
C ARG A 38 -2.46 -15.10 6.18
N GLY A 39 -2.05 -13.88 5.80
CA GLY A 39 -0.73 -13.61 5.27
C GLY A 39 -0.55 -14.13 3.84
N TYR A 40 0.60 -13.81 3.24
CA TYR A 40 0.87 -14.18 1.85
C TYR A 40 0.86 -15.70 1.64
N ASP A 41 1.54 -16.49 2.49
CA ASP A 41 1.74 -17.93 2.25
C ASP A 41 0.43 -18.72 2.24
N LYS A 42 -0.45 -18.46 3.22
CA LYS A 42 -1.70 -19.21 3.42
C LYS A 42 -2.84 -18.73 2.50
N THR A 43 -2.67 -17.63 1.79
CA THR A 43 -3.65 -17.14 0.81
C THR A 43 -3.45 -17.85 -0.53
N SER A 44 -4.55 -18.21 -1.19
CA SER A 44 -4.53 -18.81 -2.53
C SER A 44 -5.45 -18.07 -3.49
N VAL A 45 -5.13 -18.12 -4.80
CA VAL A 45 -5.99 -17.52 -5.85
C VAL A 45 -7.41 -18.09 -5.80
N ARG A 46 -7.55 -19.38 -5.51
CA ARG A 46 -8.88 -20.02 -5.33
C ARG A 46 -9.62 -19.46 -4.11
N GLY A 47 -8.91 -19.20 -3.00
CA GLY A 47 -9.47 -18.58 -1.80
C GLY A 47 -9.99 -17.18 -2.10
N ILE A 48 -9.17 -16.36 -2.76
CA ILE A 48 -9.54 -15.02 -3.20
C ILE A 48 -10.77 -15.05 -4.13
N ALA A 49 -10.76 -15.93 -5.14
CA ALA A 49 -11.88 -16.08 -6.06
C ALA A 49 -13.20 -16.44 -5.34
N LYS A 50 -13.12 -17.39 -4.39
CA LYS A 50 -14.26 -17.79 -3.55
C LYS A 50 -14.79 -16.61 -2.72
N ALA A 51 -13.90 -15.86 -2.08
CA ALA A 51 -14.26 -14.68 -1.27
C ALA A 51 -14.87 -13.56 -2.12
N ALA A 52 -14.36 -13.36 -3.36
CA ALA A 52 -14.87 -12.38 -4.31
C ALA A 52 -16.18 -12.79 -5.01
N GLY A 53 -16.61 -14.05 -4.86
CA GLY A 53 -17.77 -14.60 -5.58
C GLY A 53 -17.56 -14.71 -7.08
N VAL A 54 -16.34 -15.06 -7.54
CA VAL A 54 -15.97 -15.21 -8.93
C VAL A 54 -15.30 -16.55 -9.21
N ASP A 55 -15.12 -16.89 -10.49
CA ASP A 55 -14.28 -18.03 -10.88
C ASP A 55 -12.79 -17.69 -10.76
N SER A 56 -11.97 -18.69 -10.41
CA SER A 56 -10.51 -18.51 -10.31
C SER A 56 -9.86 -18.16 -11.66
N ALA A 57 -10.44 -18.60 -12.78
CA ALA A 57 -9.99 -18.21 -14.11
C ALA A 57 -10.10 -16.70 -14.32
N LEU A 58 -11.13 -16.04 -13.74
CA LEU A 58 -11.29 -14.60 -13.82
C LEU A 58 -10.21 -13.84 -13.03
N VAL A 59 -9.79 -14.38 -11.88
CA VAL A 59 -8.67 -13.81 -11.14
C VAL A 59 -7.38 -13.89 -11.94
N HIS A 60 -7.12 -15.05 -12.57
CA HIS A 60 -5.96 -15.20 -13.46
C HIS A 60 -6.03 -14.30 -14.68
N HIS A 61 -7.22 -14.09 -15.24
CA HIS A 61 -7.44 -13.19 -16.38
C HIS A 61 -7.06 -11.74 -16.04
N TYR A 62 -7.52 -11.23 -14.90
CA TYR A 62 -7.26 -9.83 -14.50
C TYR A 62 -5.85 -9.57 -13.96
N PHE A 63 -5.29 -10.52 -13.26
CA PHE A 63 -4.08 -10.30 -12.47
C PHE A 63 -2.94 -11.27 -12.77
N GLY A 64 -3.21 -12.44 -13.35
CA GLY A 64 -2.21 -13.47 -13.63
C GLY A 64 -1.85 -14.29 -12.39
N THR A 65 -0.71 -14.03 -11.76
CA THR A 65 -0.19 -14.82 -10.64
C THR A 65 -0.66 -14.30 -9.28
N LYS A 66 -0.51 -15.13 -8.24
CA LYS A 66 -0.75 -14.72 -6.84
C LYS A 66 0.10 -13.50 -6.45
N GLU A 67 1.35 -13.45 -6.93
CA GLU A 67 2.26 -12.31 -6.70
C GLU A 67 1.69 -11.03 -7.29
N GLN A 68 1.18 -11.08 -8.53
CA GLN A 68 0.58 -9.93 -9.20
C GLN A 68 -0.73 -9.48 -8.55
N VAL A 69 -1.55 -10.41 -8.03
CA VAL A 69 -2.72 -10.07 -7.21
C VAL A 69 -2.29 -9.36 -5.92
N PHE A 70 -1.24 -9.85 -5.28
CA PHE A 70 -0.69 -9.25 -4.06
C PHE A 70 -0.16 -7.85 -4.33
N GLU A 71 0.64 -7.67 -5.38
CA GLU A 71 1.14 -6.37 -5.82
C GLU A 71 0.01 -5.37 -6.06
N ALA A 72 -0.98 -5.73 -6.88
CA ALA A 72 -2.13 -4.88 -7.13
C ALA A 72 -2.95 -4.55 -5.87
N SER A 73 -3.03 -5.49 -4.92
CA SER A 73 -3.70 -5.26 -3.64
C SER A 73 -2.96 -4.26 -2.75
N ILE A 74 -1.61 -4.29 -2.79
CA ILE A 74 -0.76 -3.32 -2.12
C ILE A 74 -0.88 -1.95 -2.79
N GLU A 75 -0.81 -1.88 -4.12
CA GLU A 75 -0.94 -0.62 -4.86
C GLU A 75 -2.24 0.12 -4.52
N VAL A 76 -3.35 -0.59 -4.44
CA VAL A 76 -4.64 0.01 -4.04
C VAL A 76 -4.62 0.45 -2.57
N ALA A 77 -4.04 -0.35 -1.68
CA ALA A 77 -3.95 0.00 -0.25
C ALA A 77 -3.02 1.21 -0.01
N PHE A 78 -1.95 1.32 -0.80
CA PHE A 78 -0.96 2.38 -0.72
C PHE A 78 -1.17 3.50 -1.74
N GLY A 79 -2.18 3.41 -2.62
CA GLY A 79 -2.44 4.41 -3.65
C GLY A 79 -2.40 5.86 -3.14
N PRO A 80 -3.09 6.18 -2.02
CA PRO A 80 -2.99 7.51 -1.39
C PRO A 80 -1.58 7.84 -0.88
N LEU A 81 -0.84 6.84 -0.38
CA LEU A 81 0.55 7.01 0.05
C LEU A 81 1.50 7.20 -1.13
N LEU A 82 1.28 6.52 -2.22
CA LEU A 82 2.15 6.55 -3.39
C LEU A 82 1.92 7.81 -4.22
N SER A 83 0.72 8.40 -4.17
CA SER A 83 0.39 9.65 -4.87
C SER A 83 0.73 10.91 -4.06
N ALA A 84 0.67 10.87 -2.74
CA ALA A 84 0.91 12.02 -1.88
C ALA A 84 2.38 12.51 -1.80
N PRO A 85 3.43 11.68 -1.94
CA PRO A 85 4.81 12.15 -1.87
C PRO A 85 5.17 13.18 -2.95
N GLY A 86 4.53 13.14 -4.11
CA GLY A 86 4.64 14.20 -5.10
C GLY A 86 4.26 15.56 -4.50
N ALA A 87 3.05 15.67 -3.97
CA ALA A 87 2.55 16.90 -3.36
C ALA A 87 3.35 17.33 -2.11
N ILE A 88 3.83 16.37 -1.30
CA ILE A 88 4.67 16.65 -0.12
C ILE A 88 6.07 17.11 -0.53
N ALA A 89 6.61 16.52 -1.60
CA ALA A 89 7.92 16.89 -2.14
C ALA A 89 7.88 18.14 -3.04
N GLU A 90 6.73 18.55 -3.55
CA GLU A 90 6.55 19.75 -4.37
C GLU A 90 6.70 21.07 -3.61
N GLY A 91 6.63 21.04 -2.28
CA GLY A 91 6.90 22.20 -1.43
C GLY A 91 8.39 22.54 -1.31
N PRO A 92 8.75 23.67 -0.64
CA PRO A 92 10.12 24.00 -0.31
C PRO A 92 10.83 22.85 0.41
N LEU A 93 12.13 22.66 0.17
CA LEU A 93 12.92 21.68 0.93
C LEU A 93 12.95 21.99 2.43
N ASP A 94 12.85 23.29 2.78
CA ASP A 94 12.62 23.69 4.16
C ASP A 94 11.27 23.16 4.66
N GLY A 95 11.28 22.49 5.81
CA GLY A 95 10.10 21.85 6.41
C GLY A 95 9.67 20.52 5.73
N VAL A 96 10.41 19.97 4.76
CA VAL A 96 10.06 18.69 4.13
C VAL A 96 10.04 17.55 5.14
N GLY A 97 10.92 17.57 6.12
CA GLY A 97 10.97 16.57 7.19
C GLY A 97 9.70 16.52 8.02
N GLU A 98 9.14 17.69 8.36
CA GLU A 98 7.87 17.77 9.10
C GLU A 98 6.69 17.28 8.22
N ARG A 99 6.62 17.71 6.97
CA ARG A 99 5.56 17.27 6.06
C ARG A 99 5.57 15.76 5.87
N LEU A 100 6.75 15.16 5.67
CA LEU A 100 6.89 13.70 5.54
C LEU A 100 6.51 12.96 6.83
N ALA A 101 6.96 13.46 7.99
CA ALA A 101 6.61 12.86 9.27
C ALA A 101 5.10 12.93 9.53
N ARG A 102 4.46 14.09 9.34
CA ARG A 102 3.00 14.26 9.51
C ARG A 102 2.22 13.32 8.59
N PHE A 103 2.60 13.27 7.33
CA PHE A 103 1.98 12.37 6.37
C PHE A 103 2.13 10.91 6.78
N PHE A 104 3.34 10.48 7.11
CA PHE A 104 3.64 9.11 7.50
C PHE A 104 2.83 8.69 8.74
N PHE A 105 2.84 9.49 9.79
CA PHE A 105 2.08 9.18 11.00
C PHE A 105 0.57 9.28 10.77
N GLY A 106 0.09 10.21 9.95
CA GLY A 106 -1.32 10.29 9.57
C GLY A 106 -1.85 9.00 8.94
N VAL A 107 -1.01 8.33 8.12
CA VAL A 107 -1.34 7.03 7.56
C VAL A 107 -1.37 5.92 8.60
N TRP A 108 -0.42 5.91 9.53
CA TRP A 108 -0.34 4.89 10.59
C TRP A 108 -1.37 5.10 11.70
N GLU A 109 -1.78 6.33 11.99
CA GLU A 109 -2.83 6.62 12.98
C GLU A 109 -4.24 6.28 12.46
N ASN A 110 -4.46 6.23 11.16
CA ASN A 110 -5.72 5.79 10.58
C ASN A 110 -5.90 4.27 10.74
N PRO A 111 -6.93 3.78 11.46
CA PRO A 111 -7.10 2.35 11.75
C PRO A 111 -7.24 1.47 10.50
N ALA A 112 -7.88 1.96 9.44
CA ALA A 112 -8.10 1.20 8.21
C ALA A 112 -6.79 0.98 7.45
N THR A 113 -5.99 2.03 7.24
CA THR A 113 -4.68 1.93 6.58
C THR A 113 -3.68 1.19 7.43
N ARG A 114 -3.68 1.40 8.76
CA ARG A 114 -2.81 0.68 9.69
C ARG A 114 -3.02 -0.84 9.64
N LYS A 115 -4.28 -1.32 9.59
CA LYS A 115 -4.57 -2.76 9.47
C LYS A 115 -3.93 -3.34 8.21
N ALA A 116 -4.07 -2.67 7.07
CA ALA A 116 -3.49 -3.10 5.80
C ALA A 116 -1.94 -3.07 5.84
N LEU A 117 -1.35 -2.00 6.39
CA LEU A 117 0.10 -1.87 6.54
C LEU A 117 0.69 -2.98 7.39
N LEU A 118 0.09 -3.28 8.55
CA LEU A 118 0.54 -4.35 9.43
C LEU A 118 0.51 -5.72 8.73
N ALA A 119 -0.51 -5.98 7.92
CA ALA A 119 -0.61 -7.23 7.17
C ALA A 119 0.50 -7.36 6.13
N ILE A 120 0.81 -6.28 5.43
CA ILE A 120 1.87 -6.24 4.40
C ILE A 120 3.24 -6.38 5.07
N VAL A 121 3.51 -5.64 6.14
CA VAL A 121 4.76 -5.76 6.89
C VAL A 121 4.97 -7.18 7.41
N ARG A 122 3.95 -7.80 8.00
CA ARG A 122 4.02 -9.21 8.44
C ARG A 122 4.31 -10.16 7.28
N SER A 123 3.67 -9.95 6.14
CA SER A 123 3.92 -10.78 4.94
C SER A 123 5.34 -10.61 4.44
N ALA A 124 5.86 -9.38 4.37
CA ALA A 124 7.21 -9.09 3.93
C ALA A 124 8.28 -9.64 4.90
N MET A 125 8.01 -9.69 6.20
CA MET A 125 8.94 -10.27 7.18
C MET A 125 9.04 -11.79 7.11
N ASN A 126 8.00 -12.47 6.64
CA ASN A 126 7.92 -13.93 6.66
C ASN A 126 8.01 -14.59 5.28
N ASN A 127 8.00 -13.82 4.20
CA ASN A 127 8.00 -14.35 2.84
C ASN A 127 8.81 -13.47 1.89
N GLU A 128 9.81 -14.06 1.22
CA GLU A 128 10.74 -13.32 0.34
C GLU A 128 10.04 -12.74 -0.90
N VAL A 129 9.03 -13.42 -1.45
CA VAL A 129 8.27 -12.88 -2.59
C VAL A 129 7.50 -11.62 -2.18
N ALA A 130 6.83 -11.66 -1.02
CA ALA A 130 6.14 -10.50 -0.47
C ALA A 130 7.12 -9.37 -0.14
N ALA A 131 8.31 -9.69 0.39
CA ALA A 131 9.38 -8.72 0.65
C ALA A 131 9.87 -8.07 -0.66
N ALA A 132 10.06 -8.85 -1.73
CA ALA A 132 10.50 -8.35 -3.02
C ALA A 132 9.47 -7.40 -3.65
N VAL A 133 8.17 -7.75 -3.58
CA VAL A 133 7.08 -6.88 -4.05
C VAL A 133 7.06 -5.58 -3.25
N PHE A 134 7.11 -5.65 -1.92
CA PHE A 134 7.10 -4.48 -1.06
C PHE A 134 8.31 -3.57 -1.33
N ARG A 135 9.52 -4.14 -1.40
CA ARG A 135 10.76 -3.43 -1.71
C ARG A 135 10.65 -2.70 -3.05
N ARG A 136 10.17 -3.38 -4.12
CA ARG A 136 9.98 -2.78 -5.44
C ARG A 136 9.04 -1.58 -5.40
N LEU A 137 7.89 -1.69 -4.76
CA LEU A 137 6.90 -0.62 -4.66
C LEU A 137 7.43 0.57 -3.85
N VAL A 138 8.03 0.32 -2.69
CA VAL A 138 8.57 1.38 -1.84
C VAL A 138 9.73 2.10 -2.53
N SER A 139 10.71 1.36 -3.07
CA SER A 139 11.87 1.96 -3.73
C SER A 139 11.47 2.71 -5.00
N ALA A 140 10.66 2.09 -5.88
CA ALA A 140 10.34 2.68 -7.18
C ALA A 140 9.38 3.86 -7.10
N GLN A 141 8.39 3.82 -6.21
CA GLN A 141 7.30 4.79 -6.22
C GLN A 141 7.41 5.86 -5.12
N LEU A 142 8.01 5.53 -3.97
CA LEU A 142 8.10 6.45 -2.85
C LEU A 142 9.51 7.07 -2.76
N LEU A 143 10.53 6.23 -2.55
CA LEU A 143 11.88 6.72 -2.25
C LEU A 143 12.52 7.49 -3.41
N ARG A 144 12.34 7.02 -4.64
CA ARG A 144 12.86 7.74 -5.83
C ARG A 144 12.24 9.13 -6.00
N ARG A 145 10.97 9.31 -5.67
CA ARG A 145 10.32 10.64 -5.74
C ARG A 145 10.87 11.59 -4.69
N VAL A 146 11.15 11.09 -3.49
CA VAL A 146 11.80 11.88 -2.44
C VAL A 146 13.24 12.18 -2.84
N ALA A 147 14.01 11.17 -3.28
CA ALA A 147 15.39 11.31 -3.72
C ALA A 147 15.56 12.32 -4.87
N ALA A 148 14.62 12.35 -5.81
CA ALA A 148 14.64 13.32 -6.93
C ALA A 148 14.57 14.80 -6.50
N ARG A 149 14.26 15.07 -5.23
CA ARG A 149 14.21 16.41 -4.64
C ARG A 149 15.40 16.73 -3.74
N VAL A 150 16.25 15.74 -3.52
CA VAL A 150 17.46 15.87 -2.68
C VAL A 150 18.65 16.13 -3.61
N ASP A 151 19.36 17.21 -3.36
CA ASP A 151 20.58 17.53 -4.11
C ASP A 151 21.78 16.70 -3.60
N GLY A 152 22.63 16.28 -4.52
CA GLY A 152 23.88 15.60 -4.19
C GLY A 152 23.94 14.12 -4.63
N PRO A 153 25.12 13.52 -4.56
CA PRO A 153 25.38 12.18 -5.11
C PRO A 153 24.67 11.05 -4.31
N ASP A 154 24.37 11.27 -3.02
CA ASP A 154 23.82 10.25 -2.12
C ASP A 154 22.30 10.40 -1.90
N ALA A 155 21.59 11.05 -2.82
CA ALA A 155 20.16 11.38 -2.68
C ALA A 155 19.28 10.15 -2.36
N GLU A 156 19.56 9.00 -2.99
CA GLU A 156 18.81 7.76 -2.73
C GLU A 156 19.07 7.26 -1.31
N LEU A 157 20.32 7.17 -0.87
CA LEU A 157 20.68 6.75 0.49
C LEU A 157 20.08 7.68 1.54
N ARG A 158 20.09 8.97 1.31
CA ARG A 158 19.51 9.98 2.21
C ARG A 158 17.99 9.83 2.34
N ALA A 159 17.30 9.57 1.23
CA ALA A 159 15.87 9.27 1.25
C ALA A 159 15.58 7.94 1.99
N GLU A 160 16.42 6.92 1.82
CA GLU A 160 16.31 5.65 2.53
C GLU A 160 16.55 5.80 4.03
N LEU A 161 17.54 6.59 4.46
CA LEU A 161 17.80 6.88 5.88
C LEU A 161 16.65 7.64 6.52
N ALA A 162 16.08 8.63 5.85
CA ALA A 162 14.88 9.34 6.29
C ALA A 162 13.69 8.39 6.47
N ALA A 163 13.47 7.49 5.51
CA ALA A 163 12.43 6.48 5.59
C ALA A 163 12.70 5.45 6.70
N ALA A 164 13.94 5.00 6.87
CA ALA A 164 14.33 4.06 7.92
C ALA A 164 14.03 4.61 9.32
N GLN A 165 14.25 5.91 9.54
CA GLN A 165 13.91 6.59 10.78
C GLN A 165 12.42 6.51 11.10
N LEU A 166 11.57 6.82 10.11
CA LEU A 166 10.11 6.79 10.24
C LEU A 166 9.60 5.35 10.43
N VAL A 167 10.07 4.42 9.60
CA VAL A 167 9.68 3.01 9.66
C VAL A 167 10.11 2.38 10.97
N GLY A 168 11.32 2.66 11.46
CA GLY A 168 11.81 2.15 12.76
C GLY A 168 10.89 2.56 13.91
N ILE A 169 10.46 3.82 13.94
CA ILE A 169 9.51 4.31 14.95
C ILE A 169 8.16 3.60 14.80
N ALA A 170 7.65 3.44 13.58
CA ALA A 170 6.38 2.74 13.35
C ALA A 170 6.44 1.28 13.80
N MET A 171 7.55 0.59 13.57
CA MET A 171 7.76 -0.79 14.05
C MET A 171 7.69 -0.87 15.57
N LEU A 172 8.41 0.02 16.26
CA LEU A 172 8.41 0.06 17.73
C LEU A 172 7.04 0.45 18.31
N ARG A 173 6.36 1.41 17.68
CA ARG A 173 5.08 1.94 18.14
C ARG A 173 3.89 1.00 17.88
N TYR A 174 3.75 0.53 16.64
CA TYR A 174 2.51 -0.15 16.21
C TYR A 174 2.65 -1.68 16.14
N VAL A 175 3.86 -2.21 15.95
CA VAL A 175 4.09 -3.64 15.81
C VAL A 175 4.55 -4.24 17.14
N ILE A 176 5.65 -3.73 17.70
CA ILE A 176 6.26 -4.23 18.94
C ILE A 176 5.56 -3.65 20.17
N LYS A 177 5.05 -2.42 20.07
CA LYS A 177 4.32 -1.68 21.12
C LYS A 177 5.19 -1.43 22.36
N VAL A 178 6.37 -0.84 22.14
CA VAL A 178 7.30 -0.48 23.20
C VAL A 178 6.83 0.81 23.88
N GLU A 179 6.62 0.74 25.20
CA GLU A 179 6.30 1.94 25.99
C GLU A 179 7.57 2.72 26.37
N PRO A 180 7.50 4.05 26.48
CA PRO A 180 6.31 4.93 26.35
C PRO A 180 5.95 5.32 24.91
N LEU A 181 6.69 4.87 23.90
CA LEU A 181 6.51 5.27 22.51
C LEU A 181 5.13 4.84 21.95
N ALA A 182 4.61 3.68 22.38
CA ALA A 182 3.35 3.15 21.91
C ALA A 182 2.15 4.02 22.30
N SER A 183 2.19 4.61 23.49
CA SER A 183 1.12 5.47 24.03
C SER A 183 1.38 6.97 23.87
N ALA A 184 2.59 7.37 23.42
CA ALA A 184 2.94 8.78 23.26
C ALA A 184 2.02 9.51 22.26
N ASP A 185 1.78 10.80 22.49
CA ASP A 185 1.07 11.65 21.53
C ASP A 185 1.84 11.71 20.20
N PRO A 186 1.17 11.41 19.05
CA PRO A 186 1.79 11.49 17.73
C PRO A 186 2.47 12.82 17.44
N GLU A 187 1.89 13.93 17.89
CA GLU A 187 2.47 15.26 17.69
C GLU A 187 3.80 15.43 18.44
N GLN A 188 3.95 14.82 19.60
CA GLN A 188 5.24 14.82 20.31
C GLN A 188 6.31 14.06 19.55
N ILE A 189 5.94 12.94 18.93
CA ILE A 189 6.85 12.13 18.11
C ILE A 189 7.25 12.91 16.86
N ILE A 190 6.27 13.48 16.15
CA ILE A 190 6.50 14.27 14.93
C ILE A 190 7.48 15.40 15.20
N ARG A 191 7.25 16.21 16.24
CA ARG A 191 8.13 17.32 16.60
C ARG A 191 9.57 16.91 16.87
N ARG A 192 9.81 15.69 17.37
CA ARG A 192 11.16 15.18 17.66
C ARG A 192 11.81 14.53 16.44
N VAL A 193 11.04 13.86 15.58
CA VAL A 193 11.57 13.12 14.44
C VAL A 193 11.72 13.97 13.19
N ALA A 194 10.85 14.97 13.01
CA ALA A 194 10.87 15.83 11.83
C ALA A 194 12.22 16.51 11.57
N PRO A 195 12.92 17.07 12.58
CA PRO A 195 14.27 17.64 12.36
C PRO A 195 15.30 16.60 11.93
N VAL A 196 15.19 15.35 12.40
CA VAL A 196 16.09 14.27 12.01
C VAL A 196 15.86 13.85 10.57
N VAL A 197 14.59 13.68 10.17
CA VAL A 197 14.20 13.42 8.77
C VAL A 197 14.65 14.57 7.86
N GLN A 198 14.48 15.82 8.30
CA GLN A 198 14.95 17.01 7.60
C GLN A 198 16.47 16.96 7.40
N ALA A 199 17.23 16.67 8.44
CA ALA A 199 18.70 16.59 8.37
C ALA A 199 19.17 15.53 7.36
N HIS A 200 18.55 14.33 7.35
CA HIS A 200 18.86 13.32 6.34
C HIS A 200 18.68 13.84 4.91
N LEU A 201 17.68 14.66 4.67
CA LEU A 201 17.35 15.12 3.31
C LEU A 201 18.13 16.36 2.89
N THR A 202 18.48 17.25 3.82
CA THR A 202 19.01 18.59 3.49
C THR A 202 20.37 18.95 4.10
N ALA A 203 20.86 18.23 5.11
CA ALA A 203 22.15 18.54 5.69
C ALA A 203 23.29 18.27 4.67
N PRO A 204 24.31 19.13 4.57
CA PRO A 204 25.51 18.82 3.84
C PRO A 204 26.25 17.63 4.52
N LEU A 205 26.95 16.83 3.69
CA LEU A 205 27.86 15.79 4.19
C LEU A 205 29.11 16.44 4.80
#